data_6ffd9ca5e6f66db6cd111934440a4eb3
#
_entry.id   6ffd9ca5e6f66db6cd111934440a4eb3
#
_cell.length_a   1.000
_cell.length_b   1.000
_cell.length_c   1.000
_cell.angle_alpha   90.00
_cell.angle_beta   90.00
_cell.angle_gamma   90.00
#
_symmetry.space_group_name_H-M   'P 1'
#
loop_
_entity.id
_entity.type
_entity.pdbx_description
1 polymer ?
#
loop_
_entity_poly.entity_id
_entity_poly.type
_entity_poly.pdbx_seq_one_letter_code
_entity_poly.pdbx_strand_id
1 'polypeptide(L)'
;MTSAALADEAQVGNAAAAQAAAAANQQIEDNSAWMDQLTSWRIKPEEPTEFANTYEADVVVVGAGLAGINASRAAAEAGASVITLEDGQTFEVHGFGVASLNPKMAEDQGLHNDPVEYFREFTRQHGMRVNDDLIRTWCDESGPAFDWWEEILPPACDSNPNSEEYKTSYRSVLYWPSEPAENFEGEQFKHFSGGIDFCYESFRYAGQCIVDKCLELGVDFHYETTAYMLTQDADGQVTGVIAQDKDGNYEKYVAKKGVILCAGTYSLAQDMVNEFHADQVLHENRKSGGFMYMSLMPGTGAGQRMAIWAGAEMEPWQQRTSISMSDFHATPGLSINQLGKRWHNEDTEIWTRAIELENQPGRFAWEVFDSNWMDLLPYTSHGHLALDPLNVTFWTVPPAGYFTRPDGTPSDGKMRKEEMMDEDLRAAVDDPEGVKFGGYVEYPTGATYAASTLEGLAQMMFPEDEEAQQNFLAEVQEYNAMCDAGADTRYGKRAQLMRKIDTAPFYCSGTGPRGNSWVGEEGVSVDGKTLAVLREGTGKPIGHLWAAGACVGGRAANQYVTPMSGMNHGFCLTLGKLAGEHAAEGVE
;
A
#
# COMPACT_ATOMS: atom_id res chain seq x y z
N MET A 1 -46.89 -33.14 -42.35
CA MET A 1 -47.16 -32.81 -40.93
C MET A 1 -48.47 -32.06 -40.89
N THR A 2 -49.42 -32.52 -40.09
CA THR A 2 -50.75 -31.93 -40.00
C THR A 2 -50.70 -30.63 -39.19
N SER A 3 -51.60 -29.68 -39.47
CA SER A 3 -51.71 -28.40 -38.76
C SER A 3 -51.83 -28.51 -37.23
N ALA A 4 -52.26 -29.65 -36.72
CA ALA A 4 -52.31 -29.94 -35.29
C ALA A 4 -50.91 -30.16 -34.68
N ALA A 5 -49.98 -30.79 -35.39
CA ALA A 5 -48.60 -31.00 -34.89
C ALA A 5 -47.81 -29.69 -34.82
N LEU A 6 -48.04 -28.78 -35.75
CA LEU A 6 -47.44 -27.43 -35.73
C LEU A 6 -48.01 -26.54 -34.60
N ALA A 7 -49.27 -26.74 -34.24
CA ALA A 7 -49.91 -26.00 -33.14
C ALA A 7 -49.41 -26.52 -31.77
N ASP A 8 -49.16 -27.82 -31.63
CA ASP A 8 -48.59 -28.43 -30.40
C ASP A 8 -47.13 -28.01 -30.20
N GLU A 9 -46.32 -28.03 -31.27
CA GLU A 9 -44.92 -27.54 -31.18
C GLU A 9 -44.84 -26.04 -30.82
N ALA A 10 -45.75 -25.21 -31.33
CA ALA A 10 -45.83 -23.81 -30.98
C ALA A 10 -46.27 -23.57 -29.52
N GLN A 11 -47.17 -24.40 -28.97
CA GLN A 11 -47.55 -24.32 -27.56
C GLN A 11 -46.43 -24.77 -26.62
N VAL A 12 -45.70 -25.81 -26.96
CA VAL A 12 -44.56 -26.29 -26.18
C VAL A 12 -43.41 -25.25 -26.20
N GLY A 13 -43.17 -24.63 -27.38
CA GLY A 13 -42.19 -23.55 -27.50
C GLY A 13 -42.56 -22.33 -26.67
N ASN A 14 -43.80 -21.93 -26.61
CA ASN A 14 -44.28 -20.82 -25.79
C ASN A 14 -44.22 -21.12 -24.29
N ALA A 15 -44.47 -22.33 -23.86
CA ALA A 15 -44.36 -22.74 -22.46
C ALA A 15 -42.90 -22.75 -22.01
N ALA A 16 -41.98 -23.26 -22.82
CA ALA A 16 -40.55 -23.23 -22.53
C ALA A 16 -39.99 -21.80 -22.48
N ALA A 17 -40.42 -20.91 -23.39
CA ALA A 17 -40.06 -19.50 -23.36
C ALA A 17 -40.59 -18.76 -22.12
N ALA A 18 -41.81 -19.08 -21.68
CA ALA A 18 -42.39 -18.52 -20.46
C ALA A 18 -41.67 -19.00 -19.20
N GLN A 19 -41.24 -20.26 -19.15
CA GLN A 19 -40.44 -20.79 -18.05
C GLN A 19 -39.03 -20.16 -18.00
N ALA A 20 -38.41 -19.99 -19.16
CA ALA A 20 -37.11 -19.32 -19.24
C ALA A 20 -37.18 -17.83 -18.79
N ALA A 21 -38.24 -17.12 -19.20
CA ALA A 21 -38.49 -15.75 -18.76
C ALA A 21 -38.78 -15.66 -17.25
N ALA A 22 -39.55 -16.60 -16.69
CA ALA A 22 -39.79 -16.65 -15.24
C ALA A 22 -38.51 -16.95 -14.45
N ALA A 23 -37.67 -17.86 -14.93
CA ALA A 23 -36.38 -18.15 -14.31
C ALA A 23 -35.41 -16.96 -14.38
N ALA A 24 -35.39 -16.24 -15.52
CA ALA A 24 -34.58 -15.03 -15.68
C ALA A 24 -35.05 -13.89 -14.75
N ASN A 25 -36.38 -13.70 -14.61
CA ASN A 25 -36.93 -12.71 -13.68
C ASN A 25 -36.61 -13.06 -12.22
N GLN A 26 -36.70 -14.35 -11.82
CA GLN A 26 -36.31 -14.75 -10.48
C GLN A 26 -34.82 -14.49 -10.22
N GLN A 27 -33.96 -14.76 -11.17
CA GLN A 27 -32.53 -14.48 -11.05
C GLN A 27 -32.24 -12.97 -10.95
N ILE A 28 -33.02 -12.14 -11.64
CA ILE A 28 -32.91 -10.66 -11.51
C ILE A 28 -33.33 -10.22 -10.10
N GLU A 29 -34.42 -10.76 -9.57
CA GLU A 29 -34.87 -10.47 -8.19
C GLU A 29 -33.85 -10.93 -7.16
N ASP A 30 -33.27 -12.13 -7.32
CA ASP A 30 -32.23 -12.65 -6.43
C ASP A 30 -30.97 -11.79 -6.48
N ASN A 31 -30.56 -11.34 -7.66
CA ASN A 31 -29.43 -10.42 -7.83
C ASN A 31 -29.70 -9.03 -7.22
N SER A 32 -30.92 -8.52 -7.32
CA SER A 32 -31.30 -7.25 -6.70
C SER A 32 -31.22 -7.33 -5.17
N ALA A 33 -31.75 -8.38 -4.56
CA ALA A 33 -31.66 -8.60 -3.13
C ALA A 33 -30.22 -8.73 -2.65
N TRP A 34 -29.36 -9.37 -3.44
CA TRP A 34 -27.92 -9.44 -3.13
C TRP A 34 -27.24 -8.08 -3.23
N MET A 35 -27.55 -7.28 -4.27
CA MET A 35 -27.04 -5.92 -4.40
C MET A 35 -27.50 -5.03 -3.26
N ASP A 36 -28.76 -5.10 -2.83
CA ASP A 36 -29.28 -4.35 -1.69
C ASP A 36 -28.52 -4.72 -0.40
N GLN A 37 -28.17 -5.99 -0.22
CA GLN A 37 -27.37 -6.44 0.92
C GLN A 37 -25.95 -5.88 0.87
N LEU A 38 -25.28 -5.88 -0.30
CA LEU A 38 -23.93 -5.35 -0.46
C LEU A 38 -23.84 -3.85 -0.20
N THR A 39 -24.88 -3.10 -0.57
CA THR A 39 -24.91 -1.65 -0.48
C THR A 39 -25.61 -1.12 0.78
N SER A 40 -26.03 -1.99 1.70
CA SER A 40 -26.77 -1.61 2.91
C SER A 40 -26.03 -0.61 3.81
N TRP A 41 -24.69 -0.64 3.80
CA TRP A 41 -23.86 0.29 4.57
C TRP A 41 -23.95 1.74 4.05
N ARG A 42 -24.43 1.97 2.81
CA ARG A 42 -24.66 3.30 2.22
C ARG A 42 -25.89 4.02 2.82
N ILE A 43 -26.74 3.28 3.53
CA ILE A 43 -27.93 3.84 4.16
C ILE A 43 -27.50 4.63 5.41
N LYS A 44 -27.74 5.96 5.36
CA LYS A 44 -27.44 6.83 6.50
C LYS A 44 -28.27 6.39 7.72
N PRO A 45 -27.65 6.12 8.89
CA PRO A 45 -28.39 5.81 10.11
C PRO A 45 -29.12 7.05 10.64
N GLU A 46 -30.05 6.83 11.58
CA GLU A 46 -30.72 7.94 12.25
C GLU A 46 -29.73 8.78 13.06
N GLU A 47 -29.87 10.10 12.96
CA GLU A 47 -29.02 11.04 13.67
C GLU A 47 -29.36 11.02 15.18
N PRO A 48 -28.38 10.81 16.07
CA PRO A 48 -28.57 10.91 17.50
C PRO A 48 -29.06 12.31 17.90
N THR A 49 -29.98 12.37 18.87
CA THR A 49 -30.58 13.61 19.34
C THR A 49 -30.15 14.01 20.77
N GLU A 50 -29.51 13.09 21.48
CA GLU A 50 -28.99 13.32 22.84
C GLU A 50 -27.47 13.22 22.83
N PHE A 51 -26.80 14.18 23.43
CA PHE A 51 -25.37 14.29 23.50
C PHE A 51 -24.89 14.47 24.94
N ALA A 52 -23.88 13.70 25.34
CA ALA A 52 -23.24 13.84 26.64
C ALA A 52 -22.49 15.18 26.74
N ASN A 53 -21.80 15.56 25.67
CA ASN A 53 -21.03 16.79 25.57
C ASN A 53 -21.22 17.43 24.20
N THR A 54 -20.95 18.74 24.13
CA THR A 54 -20.84 19.47 22.87
C THR A 54 -19.55 20.29 22.90
N TYR A 55 -18.71 20.08 21.94
CA TYR A 55 -17.44 20.78 21.73
C TYR A 55 -17.52 21.67 20.48
N GLU A 56 -16.67 22.66 20.40
CA GLU A 56 -16.65 23.62 19.30
C GLU A 56 -15.21 23.98 18.93
N ALA A 57 -14.89 23.95 17.65
CA ALA A 57 -13.62 24.40 17.08
C ALA A 57 -13.85 25.04 15.70
N ASP A 58 -12.82 25.67 15.15
CA ASP A 58 -12.87 26.12 13.75
C ASP A 58 -12.80 24.91 12.81
N VAL A 59 -11.88 23.99 13.06
CA VAL A 59 -11.68 22.78 12.27
C VAL A 59 -11.76 21.54 13.16
N VAL A 60 -12.47 20.51 12.69
CA VAL A 60 -12.49 19.18 13.31
C VAL A 60 -11.81 18.20 12.37
N VAL A 61 -10.76 17.52 12.85
CA VAL A 61 -10.02 16.50 12.10
C VAL A 61 -10.45 15.11 12.59
N VAL A 62 -10.79 14.22 11.68
CA VAL A 62 -11.20 12.84 11.99
C VAL A 62 -10.06 11.88 11.66
N GLY A 63 -9.45 11.30 12.68
CA GLY A 63 -8.31 10.41 12.64
C GLY A 63 -6.99 11.12 12.97
N ALA A 64 -6.19 10.52 13.87
CA ALA A 64 -4.84 10.97 14.23
C ALA A 64 -3.74 10.08 13.62
N GLY A 65 -3.98 9.53 12.44
CA GLY A 65 -2.95 8.95 11.58
C GLY A 65 -2.04 10.04 10.99
N LEU A 66 -1.03 9.64 10.19
CA LEU A 66 -0.05 10.58 9.62
C LEU A 66 -0.73 11.77 8.89
N ALA A 67 -1.80 11.53 8.12
CA ALA A 67 -2.52 12.60 7.44
C ALA A 67 -3.20 13.55 8.43
N GLY A 68 -3.86 13.01 9.47
CA GLY A 68 -4.61 13.81 10.42
C GLY A 68 -3.74 14.66 11.32
N ILE A 69 -2.62 14.15 11.82
CA ILE A 69 -1.70 14.96 12.64
C ILE A 69 -1.06 16.10 11.83
N ASN A 70 -0.76 15.87 10.53
CA ASN A 70 -0.29 16.93 9.66
C ASN A 70 -1.39 17.96 9.33
N ALA A 71 -2.62 17.51 9.08
CA ALA A 71 -3.76 18.41 8.88
C ALA A 71 -4.03 19.28 10.13
N SER A 72 -3.94 18.67 11.31
CA SER A 72 -4.12 19.37 12.57
C SER A 72 -3.06 20.43 12.81
N ARG A 73 -1.77 20.09 12.55
CA ARG A 73 -0.67 21.04 12.64
C ARG A 73 -0.86 22.20 11.67
N ALA A 74 -1.11 21.92 10.40
CA ALA A 74 -1.23 22.93 9.36
C ALA A 74 -2.42 23.87 9.62
N ALA A 75 -3.58 23.35 10.01
CA ALA A 75 -4.73 24.16 10.36
C ALA A 75 -4.47 25.06 11.58
N ALA A 76 -3.77 24.56 12.60
CA ALA A 76 -3.43 25.32 13.79
C ALA A 76 -2.36 26.40 13.49
N GLU A 77 -1.35 26.11 12.65
CA GLU A 77 -0.38 27.09 12.18
C GLU A 77 -1.03 28.20 11.35
N ALA A 78 -2.11 27.88 10.61
CA ALA A 78 -2.94 28.87 9.90
C ALA A 78 -3.91 29.64 10.84
N GLY A 79 -3.83 29.43 12.15
CA GLY A 79 -4.56 30.16 13.18
C GLY A 79 -5.95 29.65 13.50
N ALA A 80 -6.36 28.46 13.04
CA ALA A 80 -7.61 27.83 13.42
C ALA A 80 -7.50 27.15 14.79
N SER A 81 -8.60 27.17 15.57
CA SER A 81 -8.76 26.25 16.69
C SER A 81 -9.08 24.85 16.13
N VAL A 82 -8.41 23.82 16.64
CA VAL A 82 -8.50 22.45 16.09
C VAL A 82 -8.83 21.44 17.17
N ILE A 83 -9.79 20.58 16.90
CA ILE A 83 -10.04 19.35 17.66
C ILE A 83 -9.77 18.15 16.72
N THR A 84 -8.97 17.19 17.20
CA THR A 84 -8.66 15.96 16.47
C THR A 84 -9.26 14.76 17.19
N LEU A 85 -10.08 13.97 16.48
CA LEU A 85 -10.73 12.78 16.99
C LEU A 85 -9.95 11.54 16.57
N GLU A 86 -9.72 10.64 17.51
CA GLU A 86 -9.01 9.38 17.25
C GLU A 86 -9.68 8.24 18.04
N ASP A 87 -9.96 7.11 17.38
CA ASP A 87 -10.61 5.96 18.00
C ASP A 87 -9.62 5.11 18.82
N GLY A 88 -8.33 5.22 18.57
CA GLY A 88 -7.26 4.62 19.36
C GLY A 88 -6.93 5.39 20.64
N GLN A 89 -6.00 4.82 21.42
CA GLN A 89 -5.52 5.46 22.67
C GLN A 89 -4.41 6.49 22.43
N THR A 90 -3.90 6.56 21.22
CA THR A 90 -2.82 7.46 20.81
C THR A 90 -2.85 7.63 19.29
N PHE A 91 -2.05 8.56 18.79
CA PHE A 91 -1.83 8.68 17.34
C PHE A 91 -1.20 7.42 16.75
N GLU A 92 -1.45 7.16 15.47
CA GLU A 92 -0.95 5.98 14.76
C GLU A 92 -0.15 6.35 13.52
N VAL A 93 1.17 6.08 13.57
CA VAL A 93 2.10 6.28 12.46
C VAL A 93 2.92 5.02 12.27
N HIS A 94 2.85 4.43 11.08
CA HIS A 94 3.49 3.19 10.71
C HIS A 94 4.36 3.38 9.47
N GLY A 95 5.34 2.50 9.27
CA GLY A 95 6.17 2.45 8.07
C GLY A 95 7.56 3.05 8.25
N PHE A 96 8.24 3.31 7.12
CA PHE A 96 9.67 3.62 7.13
C PHE A 96 10.06 4.73 6.15
N GLY A 97 9.19 5.11 5.25
CA GLY A 97 9.56 6.01 4.17
C GLY A 97 8.44 6.98 3.81
N VAL A 98 8.82 8.14 3.30
CA VAL A 98 7.93 9.18 2.81
C VAL A 98 8.37 9.58 1.42
N ALA A 99 7.57 9.30 0.41
CA ALA A 99 7.84 9.84 -0.92
C ALA A 99 7.68 11.36 -0.90
N SER A 100 8.70 12.02 -1.41
CA SER A 100 8.75 13.48 -1.49
C SER A 100 9.55 13.87 -2.72
N LEU A 101 8.99 14.66 -3.60
CA LEU A 101 9.63 15.04 -4.84
C LEU A 101 10.47 16.31 -4.61
N ASN A 102 11.79 16.17 -4.74
CA ASN A 102 12.75 17.24 -4.61
C ASN A 102 12.72 18.00 -3.26
N PRO A 103 12.65 17.31 -2.10
CA PRO A 103 12.87 18.00 -0.85
C PRO A 103 14.30 18.54 -0.80
N LYS A 104 14.50 19.59 -0.05
CA LYS A 104 15.79 20.29 0.04
C LYS A 104 16.95 19.35 0.38
N MET A 105 16.75 18.42 1.31
CA MET A 105 17.81 17.47 1.68
C MET A 105 18.23 16.54 0.53
N ALA A 106 17.32 16.18 -0.39
CA ALA A 106 17.65 15.42 -1.58
C ALA A 106 18.39 16.28 -2.61
N GLU A 107 17.92 17.50 -2.83
CA GLU A 107 18.60 18.45 -3.74
C GLU A 107 20.00 18.82 -3.26
N ASP A 108 20.22 18.99 -1.96
CA ASP A 108 21.54 19.26 -1.37
C ASP A 108 22.52 18.09 -1.63
N GLN A 109 22.02 16.89 -1.94
CA GLN A 109 22.81 15.72 -2.35
C GLN A 109 22.86 15.51 -3.86
N GLY A 110 22.29 16.43 -4.64
CA GLY A 110 22.26 16.35 -6.11
C GLY A 110 21.20 15.38 -6.67
N LEU A 111 20.26 14.95 -5.85
CA LEU A 111 19.14 14.11 -6.24
C LEU A 111 17.98 15.01 -6.68
N HIS A 112 17.77 15.12 -7.96
CA HIS A 112 16.70 15.95 -8.53
C HIS A 112 15.92 15.19 -9.59
N ASN A 113 14.60 15.29 -9.55
CA ASN A 113 13.68 14.68 -10.51
C ASN A 113 12.89 15.77 -11.26
N ASP A 114 12.64 15.54 -12.55
CA ASP A 114 11.69 16.38 -13.31
C ASP A 114 10.25 16.05 -12.86
N PRO A 115 9.50 16.99 -12.27
CA PRO A 115 8.13 16.75 -11.82
C PRO A 115 7.16 16.35 -12.94
N VAL A 116 7.41 16.80 -14.17
CA VAL A 116 6.58 16.45 -15.33
C VAL A 116 6.87 15.01 -15.77
N GLU A 117 8.13 14.61 -15.75
CA GLU A 117 8.51 13.23 -16.04
C GLU A 117 7.94 12.28 -14.98
N TYR A 118 8.06 12.65 -13.70
CA TYR A 118 7.47 11.88 -12.60
C TYR A 118 5.96 11.71 -12.77
N PHE A 119 5.23 12.82 -12.98
CA PHE A 119 3.79 12.79 -13.22
C PHE A 119 3.41 11.85 -14.37
N ARG A 120 4.10 12.00 -15.52
CA ARG A 120 3.85 11.16 -16.71
C ARG A 120 4.08 9.68 -16.41
N GLU A 121 5.14 9.35 -15.72
CA GLU A 121 5.49 7.97 -15.40
C GLU A 121 4.53 7.39 -14.35
N PHE A 122 4.21 8.15 -13.32
CA PHE A 122 3.23 7.76 -12.32
C PHE A 122 1.87 7.43 -12.94
N THR A 123 1.33 8.34 -13.76
CA THR A 123 0.02 8.14 -14.41
C THR A 123 0.05 6.97 -15.38
N ARG A 124 1.17 6.78 -16.11
CA ARG A 124 1.37 5.64 -17.01
C ARG A 124 1.35 4.31 -16.25
N GLN A 125 2.07 4.21 -15.15
CA GLN A 125 2.15 2.99 -14.34
C GLN A 125 0.79 2.64 -13.71
N HIS A 126 -0.04 3.62 -13.43
CA HIS A 126 -1.41 3.45 -12.93
C HIS A 126 -2.47 3.33 -14.04
N GLY A 127 -2.06 3.11 -15.28
CA GLY A 127 -2.98 2.92 -16.40
C GLY A 127 -3.88 4.12 -16.72
N MET A 128 -3.42 5.34 -16.43
CA MET A 128 -4.16 6.60 -16.60
C MET A 128 -5.50 6.65 -15.83
N ARG A 129 -5.55 6.00 -14.66
CA ARG A 129 -6.76 5.90 -13.83
C ARG A 129 -6.57 6.55 -12.46
N VAL A 130 -5.93 7.70 -12.43
CA VAL A 130 -5.72 8.51 -11.24
C VAL A 130 -6.34 9.88 -11.42
N ASN A 131 -6.48 10.63 -10.34
CA ASN A 131 -6.85 12.03 -10.42
C ASN A 131 -5.60 12.85 -10.80
N ASP A 132 -5.53 13.27 -12.06
CA ASP A 132 -4.36 13.96 -12.61
C ASP A 132 -4.04 15.27 -11.86
N ASP A 133 -5.05 16.05 -11.48
CA ASP A 133 -4.85 17.27 -10.69
C ASP A 133 -4.29 16.95 -9.30
N LEU A 134 -4.75 15.87 -8.66
CA LEU A 134 -4.26 15.42 -7.36
C LEU A 134 -2.78 14.99 -7.43
N ILE A 135 -2.43 14.20 -8.45
CA ILE A 135 -1.06 13.76 -8.65
C ILE A 135 -0.15 14.94 -8.98
N ARG A 136 -0.65 15.89 -9.79
CA ARG A 136 0.12 17.09 -10.12
C ARG A 136 0.35 17.95 -8.88
N THR A 137 -0.68 18.17 -8.06
CA THR A 137 -0.57 18.87 -6.77
C THR A 137 0.45 18.20 -5.87
N TRP A 138 0.42 16.87 -5.77
CA TRP A 138 1.42 16.14 -5.00
C TRP A 138 2.84 16.34 -5.57
N CYS A 139 3.03 16.31 -6.88
CA CYS A 139 4.34 16.56 -7.50
C CYS A 139 4.91 17.94 -7.18
N ASP A 140 4.05 18.94 -7.09
CA ASP A 140 4.47 20.31 -6.82
C ASP A 140 4.70 20.59 -5.33
N GLU A 141 3.93 19.94 -4.45
CA GLU A 141 3.84 20.29 -3.03
C GLU A 141 4.54 19.30 -2.09
N SER A 142 4.90 18.09 -2.56
CA SER A 142 5.46 17.06 -1.66
C SER A 142 6.86 17.40 -1.13
N GLY A 143 7.71 18.03 -1.93
CA GLY A 143 9.02 18.55 -1.48
C GLY A 143 8.86 19.60 -0.40
N PRO A 144 8.16 20.71 -0.67
CA PRO A 144 7.84 21.73 0.34
C PRO A 144 7.15 21.18 1.60
N ALA A 145 6.28 20.17 1.47
CA ALA A 145 5.63 19.55 2.62
C ALA A 145 6.62 18.78 3.50
N PHE A 146 7.59 18.09 2.89
CA PHE A 146 8.64 17.43 3.66
C PHE A 146 9.56 18.43 4.34
N ASP A 147 10.00 19.48 3.64
CA ASP A 147 10.82 20.55 4.20
C ASP A 147 10.14 21.21 5.41
N TRP A 148 8.82 21.43 5.32
CA TRP A 148 8.01 21.92 6.44
C TRP A 148 7.98 20.94 7.63
N TRP A 149 7.93 19.63 7.37
CA TRP A 149 8.01 18.63 8.43
C TRP A 149 9.40 18.59 9.06
N GLU A 150 10.45 18.65 8.23
CA GLU A 150 11.85 18.64 8.67
C GLU A 150 12.18 19.78 9.66
N GLU A 151 11.53 20.94 9.54
CA GLU A 151 11.71 22.08 10.47
C GLU A 151 11.48 21.73 11.95
N ILE A 152 10.65 20.75 12.25
CA ILE A 152 10.34 20.33 13.62
C ILE A 152 11.04 19.03 14.03
N LEU A 153 11.73 18.38 13.10
CA LEU A 153 12.48 17.17 13.44
C LEU A 153 13.79 17.58 14.14
N PRO A 154 14.21 16.81 15.16
CA PRO A 154 15.55 17.00 15.70
C PRO A 154 16.57 16.74 14.60
N PRO A 155 17.76 17.38 14.66
CA PRO A 155 18.83 17.10 13.71
C PRO A 155 19.05 15.60 13.60
N ALA A 156 19.23 15.11 12.37
CA ALA A 156 19.55 13.71 12.14
C ALA A 156 20.71 13.31 13.05
N CYS A 157 20.47 12.28 13.85
CA CYS A 157 21.48 11.83 14.81
C CYS A 157 22.68 11.29 14.03
N ASP A 158 23.91 11.65 14.47
CA ASP A 158 25.14 11.03 13.97
C ASP A 158 25.11 9.56 14.41
N SER A 159 24.62 8.72 13.54
CA SER A 159 23.99 7.49 13.96
C SER A 159 24.78 6.29 13.51
N ASN A 160 25.56 5.81 14.40
CA ASN A 160 25.90 4.40 14.44
C ASN A 160 24.71 3.66 15.09
N PRO A 161 23.89 2.87 14.35
CA PRO A 161 22.78 2.10 14.92
C PRO A 161 23.23 1.11 16.00
N ASN A 162 24.53 0.87 16.10
CA ASN A 162 25.16 0.06 17.15
C ASN A 162 25.68 0.89 18.33
N SER A 163 25.59 2.22 18.31
CA SER A 163 25.98 3.04 19.45
C SER A 163 24.98 2.89 20.59
N GLU A 164 25.48 2.93 21.84
CA GLU A 164 24.61 2.94 23.02
C GLU A 164 23.71 4.19 23.04
N GLU A 165 24.14 5.27 22.45
CA GLU A 165 23.36 6.50 22.29
C GLU A 165 22.15 6.27 21.37
N TYR A 166 22.33 5.58 20.24
CA TYR A 166 21.24 5.17 19.35
C TYR A 166 20.27 4.20 20.01
N LYS A 167 20.80 3.18 20.71
CA LYS A 167 19.98 2.16 21.40
C LYS A 167 19.24 2.70 22.62
N THR A 168 19.75 3.75 23.25
CA THR A 168 19.18 4.34 24.47
C THR A 168 18.39 5.61 24.22
N SER A 169 18.60 6.30 23.09
CA SER A 169 17.83 7.49 22.74
C SER A 169 16.63 7.12 21.85
N TYR A 170 15.51 6.82 22.48
CA TYR A 170 14.21 6.74 21.82
C TYR A 170 13.80 8.04 21.07
N ARG A 171 14.71 8.98 20.93
CA ARG A 171 14.45 10.35 20.50
C ARG A 171 15.31 10.82 19.33
N SER A 172 16.04 9.95 18.67
CA SER A 172 16.79 10.32 17.49
C SER A 172 16.03 9.92 16.23
N VAL A 173 15.76 10.89 15.38
CA VAL A 173 15.22 10.65 14.05
C VAL A 173 16.39 10.43 13.11
N LEU A 174 16.46 9.25 12.53
CA LEU A 174 17.44 8.91 11.50
C LEU A 174 16.71 8.75 10.17
N TYR A 175 17.03 9.60 9.21
CA TYR A 175 16.44 9.58 7.89
C TYR A 175 17.43 10.09 6.84
N TRP A 176 17.24 9.67 5.60
CA TRP A 176 18.10 10.03 4.46
C TRP A 176 17.30 9.93 3.16
N PRO A 177 17.69 10.66 2.09
CA PRO A 177 17.08 10.48 0.78
C PRO A 177 17.53 9.15 0.17
N SER A 178 16.59 8.40 -0.37
CA SER A 178 16.89 7.15 -1.06
C SER A 178 17.50 7.41 -2.43
N GLU A 179 18.50 6.63 -2.78
CA GLU A 179 19.00 6.56 -4.15
C GLU A 179 18.11 5.62 -4.98
N PRO A 180 17.88 5.91 -6.26
CA PRO A 180 17.13 5.02 -7.12
C PRO A 180 17.95 3.76 -7.42
N ALA A 181 17.27 2.69 -7.73
CA ALA A 181 17.88 1.64 -8.53
C ALA A 181 18.36 2.23 -9.87
N GLU A 182 19.42 1.65 -10.45
CA GLU A 182 19.89 2.09 -11.76
C GLU A 182 18.77 1.92 -12.80
N ASN A 183 18.38 3.03 -13.45
CA ASN A 183 17.43 3.01 -14.55
C ASN A 183 18.17 2.68 -15.86
N PHE A 184 17.63 1.74 -16.61
CA PHE A 184 18.20 1.32 -17.90
C PHE A 184 17.28 1.71 -19.05
N GLU A 185 17.86 1.92 -20.21
CA GLU A 185 17.09 2.12 -21.43
C GLU A 185 16.16 0.90 -21.67
N GLY A 186 14.89 1.17 -21.93
CA GLY A 186 13.87 0.15 -22.14
C GLY A 186 13.21 -0.37 -20.86
N GLU A 187 13.47 0.25 -19.72
CA GLU A 187 12.80 -0.09 -18.46
C GLU A 187 11.29 0.05 -18.55
N GLN A 188 10.55 -0.96 -18.08
CA GLN A 188 9.09 -0.91 -18.06
C GLN A 188 8.56 -0.01 -16.94
N PHE A 189 9.27 0.04 -15.82
CA PHE A 189 8.93 0.82 -14.64
C PHE A 189 10.13 1.67 -14.24
N LYS A 190 10.01 2.96 -14.40
CA LYS A 190 11.04 3.89 -13.95
C LYS A 190 10.84 4.19 -12.47
N HIS A 191 11.91 4.05 -11.71
CA HIS A 191 11.99 4.45 -10.32
C HIS A 191 12.68 5.81 -10.20
N PHE A 192 12.30 6.56 -9.18
CA PHE A 192 12.82 7.90 -8.93
C PHE A 192 13.48 7.97 -7.55
N SER A 193 14.54 8.77 -7.46
CA SER A 193 15.22 9.06 -6.21
C SER A 193 14.49 10.11 -5.38
N GLY A 194 14.89 10.25 -4.12
CA GLY A 194 14.45 11.34 -3.26
C GLY A 194 13.24 11.02 -2.38
N GLY A 195 12.75 9.79 -2.38
CA GLY A 195 11.98 9.30 -1.24
C GLY A 195 12.84 9.38 0.02
N ILE A 196 12.25 9.73 1.14
CA ILE A 196 12.98 9.84 2.40
C ILE A 196 12.74 8.58 3.21
N ASP A 197 13.81 7.85 3.45
CA ASP A 197 13.77 6.63 4.25
C ASP A 197 14.13 6.94 5.71
N PHE A 198 13.39 6.33 6.61
CA PHE A 198 13.57 6.44 8.05
C PHE A 198 14.02 5.11 8.64
N CYS A 199 14.86 5.15 9.63
CA CYS A 199 15.04 4.01 10.51
C CYS A 199 13.72 3.69 11.22
N TYR A 200 13.43 2.41 11.43
CA TYR A 200 12.11 1.91 11.88
C TYR A 200 11.49 2.70 13.05
N GLU A 201 12.20 2.81 14.16
CA GLU A 201 11.70 3.54 15.33
C GLU A 201 11.68 5.07 15.11
N SER A 202 12.53 5.55 14.20
CA SER A 202 12.65 6.96 13.88
C SER A 202 11.41 7.53 13.22
N PHE A 203 10.71 6.74 12.39
CA PHE A 203 9.49 7.20 11.70
C PHE A 203 8.35 7.47 12.69
N ARG A 204 8.17 6.57 13.66
CA ARG A 204 7.17 6.77 14.73
C ARG A 204 7.52 7.99 15.58
N TYR A 205 8.81 8.16 15.89
CA TYR A 205 9.26 9.31 16.66
C TYR A 205 9.08 10.63 15.89
N ALA A 206 9.32 10.63 14.58
CA ALA A 206 9.03 11.78 13.73
C ALA A 206 7.53 12.17 13.75
N GLY A 207 6.64 11.16 13.80
CA GLY A 207 5.21 11.37 14.05
C GLY A 207 4.94 12.00 15.42
N GLN A 208 5.64 11.56 16.47
CA GLN A 208 5.53 12.19 17.80
C GLN A 208 5.92 13.66 17.79
N CYS A 209 6.97 14.03 17.03
CA CYS A 209 7.36 15.45 16.89
C CYS A 209 6.23 16.31 16.30
N ILE A 210 5.43 15.77 15.37
CA ILE A 210 4.26 16.48 14.84
C ILE A 210 3.21 16.66 15.93
N VAL A 211 2.89 15.61 16.69
CA VAL A 211 1.90 15.66 17.78
C VAL A 211 2.35 16.64 18.86
N ASP A 212 3.61 16.61 19.27
CA ASP A 212 4.16 17.56 20.24
C ASP A 212 4.00 19.01 19.74
N LYS A 213 4.24 19.25 18.44
CA LYS A 213 4.03 20.55 17.82
C LYS A 213 2.56 20.94 17.78
N CYS A 214 1.65 20.02 17.49
CA CYS A 214 0.20 20.25 17.58
C CYS A 214 -0.22 20.69 18.99
N LEU A 215 0.28 20.02 20.02
CA LEU A 215 -0.01 20.35 21.43
C LEU A 215 0.54 21.75 21.80
N GLU A 216 1.74 22.11 21.32
CA GLU A 216 2.28 23.46 21.48
C GLU A 216 1.40 24.55 20.84
N LEU A 217 0.77 24.23 19.71
CA LEU A 217 -0.15 25.11 18.99
C LEU A 217 -1.57 25.13 19.57
N GLY A 218 -1.85 24.28 20.57
CA GLY A 218 -3.14 24.23 21.25
C GLY A 218 -4.18 23.32 20.56
N VAL A 219 -3.76 22.40 19.73
CA VAL A 219 -4.65 21.35 19.18
C VAL A 219 -5.14 20.46 20.32
N ASP A 220 -6.45 20.20 20.38
CA ASP A 220 -7.08 19.34 21.36
C ASP A 220 -7.32 17.94 20.78
N PHE A 221 -6.62 16.92 21.29
CA PHE A 221 -6.76 15.54 20.86
C PHE A 221 -7.75 14.79 21.74
N HIS A 222 -8.82 14.29 21.14
CA HIS A 222 -9.80 13.42 21.76
C HIS A 222 -9.53 11.97 21.31
N TYR A 223 -8.78 11.24 22.12
CA TYR A 223 -8.51 9.81 21.93
C TYR A 223 -9.68 8.96 22.45
N GLU A 224 -9.73 7.68 22.07
CA GLU A 224 -10.82 6.76 22.40
C GLU A 224 -12.19 7.33 22.00
N THR A 225 -12.23 8.09 20.90
CA THR A 225 -13.39 8.81 20.40
C THR A 225 -13.63 8.46 18.94
N THR A 226 -14.61 7.60 18.71
CA THR A 226 -14.92 7.06 17.37
C THR A 226 -15.87 7.98 16.62
N ALA A 227 -15.43 8.59 15.54
CA ALA A 227 -16.30 9.40 14.69
C ALA A 227 -17.40 8.53 14.05
N TYR A 228 -18.64 9.01 14.15
CA TYR A 228 -19.82 8.25 13.76
C TYR A 228 -20.53 8.82 12.55
N MET A 229 -20.76 10.14 12.49
CA MET A 229 -21.56 10.79 11.45
C MET A 229 -21.18 12.25 11.28
N LEU A 230 -21.27 12.76 10.05
CA LEU A 230 -21.21 14.20 9.77
C LEU A 230 -22.57 14.84 10.01
N THR A 231 -22.58 16.04 10.59
CA THR A 231 -23.77 16.91 10.66
C THR A 231 -23.77 17.90 9.49
N GLN A 232 -24.96 18.23 8.99
CA GLN A 232 -25.13 19.14 7.87
C GLN A 232 -26.24 20.15 8.15
N ASP A 233 -26.13 21.34 7.56
CA ASP A 233 -27.21 22.31 7.55
C ASP A 233 -28.26 22.02 6.46
N ALA A 234 -29.24 22.92 6.34
CA ALA A 234 -30.32 22.77 5.36
C ALA A 234 -29.85 22.87 3.89
N ASP A 235 -28.71 23.47 3.64
CA ASP A 235 -28.09 23.60 2.33
C ASP A 235 -27.14 22.41 2.02
N GLY A 236 -27.00 21.49 2.98
CA GLY A 236 -26.15 20.30 2.88
C GLY A 236 -24.66 20.58 3.05
N GLN A 237 -24.31 21.71 3.68
CA GLN A 237 -22.93 22.00 4.09
C GLN A 237 -22.62 21.32 5.41
N VAL A 238 -21.39 20.83 5.57
CA VAL A 238 -20.97 20.16 6.80
C VAL A 238 -20.78 21.18 7.93
N THR A 239 -21.34 20.86 9.10
CA THR A 239 -21.32 21.72 10.28
C THR A 239 -20.58 21.08 11.46
N GLY A 240 -20.15 19.82 11.33
CA GLY A 240 -19.43 19.14 12.39
C GLY A 240 -19.52 17.61 12.32
N VAL A 241 -19.19 16.98 13.43
CA VAL A 241 -19.12 15.52 13.60
C VAL A 241 -19.90 15.11 14.85
N ILE A 242 -20.62 14.01 14.75
CA ILE A 242 -21.08 13.25 15.91
C ILE A 242 -20.11 12.09 16.10
N ALA A 243 -19.63 11.91 17.32
CA ALA A 243 -18.73 10.80 17.67
C ALA A 243 -19.24 10.06 18.91
N GLN A 244 -18.69 8.90 19.19
CA GLN A 244 -18.92 8.15 20.42
C GLN A 244 -17.64 8.13 21.26
N ASP A 245 -17.79 8.41 22.56
CA ASP A 245 -16.72 8.20 23.52
C ASP A 245 -16.50 6.71 23.80
N LYS A 246 -15.48 6.38 24.60
CA LYS A 246 -15.16 4.99 24.99
C LYS A 246 -16.30 4.26 25.72
N ASP A 247 -17.22 4.98 26.32
CA ASP A 247 -18.38 4.45 27.07
C ASP A 247 -19.61 4.31 26.16
N GLY A 248 -19.52 4.71 24.88
CA GLY A 248 -20.57 4.64 23.87
C GLY A 248 -21.56 5.81 23.91
N ASN A 249 -21.27 6.85 24.67
CA ASN A 249 -22.13 8.06 24.69
C ASN A 249 -21.85 8.91 23.45
N TYR A 250 -22.90 9.45 22.85
CA TYR A 250 -22.74 10.38 21.75
C TYR A 250 -22.27 11.75 22.24
N GLU A 251 -21.32 12.30 21.49
CA GLU A 251 -20.78 13.64 21.66
C GLU A 251 -20.89 14.40 20.34
N LYS A 252 -21.09 15.70 20.40
CA LYS A 252 -21.21 16.58 19.23
C LYS A 252 -20.03 17.52 19.14
N TYR A 253 -19.41 17.56 17.96
CA TYR A 253 -18.29 18.44 17.63
C TYR A 253 -18.72 19.41 16.54
N VAL A 254 -18.88 20.67 16.89
CA VAL A 254 -19.25 21.75 15.97
C VAL A 254 -18.01 22.31 15.32
N ALA A 255 -17.96 22.26 13.98
CA ALA A 255 -16.87 22.78 13.17
C ALA A 255 -17.33 24.06 12.46
N LYS A 256 -16.76 25.20 12.83
CA LYS A 256 -17.16 26.50 12.27
C LYS A 256 -16.71 26.72 10.84
N LYS A 257 -15.54 26.17 10.49
CA LYS A 257 -14.94 26.27 9.16
C LYS A 257 -15.07 24.95 8.40
N GLY A 258 -15.02 23.80 9.09
CA GLY A 258 -15.32 22.53 8.49
C GLY A 258 -14.58 21.33 9.08
N VAL A 259 -14.72 20.20 8.42
CA VAL A 259 -14.22 18.89 8.84
C VAL A 259 -13.23 18.35 7.83
N ILE A 260 -12.15 17.72 8.31
CA ILE A 260 -11.17 17.03 7.47
C ILE A 260 -11.22 15.53 7.80
N LEU A 261 -11.51 14.70 6.80
CA LEU A 261 -11.56 13.25 6.93
C LEU A 261 -10.17 12.65 6.69
N CYS A 262 -9.56 12.13 7.75
CA CYS A 262 -8.25 11.46 7.75
C CYS A 262 -8.32 10.05 8.36
N ALA A 263 -9.49 9.41 8.30
CA ALA A 263 -9.81 8.16 9.02
C ALA A 263 -9.29 6.87 8.33
N GLY A 264 -8.33 6.99 7.43
CA GLY A 264 -7.70 5.83 6.80
C GLY A 264 -8.58 5.10 5.78
N THR A 265 -8.40 3.79 5.70
CA THR A 265 -9.06 2.91 4.73
C THR A 265 -10.31 2.22 5.30
N TYR A 266 -10.91 1.32 4.51
CA TYR A 266 -12.04 0.48 4.96
C TYR A 266 -11.70 -1.02 5.05
N SER A 267 -10.45 -1.34 5.18
CA SER A 267 -9.93 -2.71 5.12
C SER A 267 -10.57 -3.71 6.09
N LEU A 268 -11.04 -3.27 7.25
CA LEU A 268 -11.76 -4.09 8.22
C LEU A 268 -13.29 -3.99 8.07
N ALA A 269 -13.79 -3.13 7.20
CA ALA A 269 -15.22 -3.00 6.93
C ALA A 269 -15.69 -4.06 5.93
N GLN A 270 -16.02 -5.26 6.42
CA GLN A 270 -16.34 -6.42 5.58
C GLN A 270 -17.47 -6.14 4.56
N ASP A 271 -18.42 -5.30 4.89
CA ASP A 271 -19.51 -4.89 4.00
C ASP A 271 -18.99 -4.04 2.82
N MET A 272 -18.10 -3.10 3.07
CA MET A 272 -17.43 -2.31 2.02
C MET A 272 -16.48 -3.20 1.18
N VAL A 273 -15.69 -4.05 1.84
CA VAL A 273 -14.83 -5.02 1.16
C VAL A 273 -15.65 -5.94 0.26
N ASN A 274 -16.81 -6.40 0.70
CA ASN A 274 -17.69 -7.23 -0.11
C ASN A 274 -18.26 -6.50 -1.33
N GLU A 275 -18.52 -5.20 -1.25
CA GLU A 275 -18.99 -4.40 -2.38
C GLU A 275 -17.87 -4.12 -3.37
N PHE A 276 -16.77 -3.55 -2.91
CA PHE A 276 -15.70 -3.05 -3.77
C PHE A 276 -14.74 -4.16 -4.25
N HIS A 277 -14.60 -5.24 -3.47
CA HIS A 277 -13.68 -6.35 -3.77
C HIS A 277 -14.41 -7.70 -3.89
N ALA A 278 -15.65 -7.67 -4.38
CA ALA A 278 -16.50 -8.86 -4.48
C ALA A 278 -15.85 -10.00 -5.29
N ASP A 279 -15.12 -9.69 -6.34
CA ASP A 279 -14.39 -10.66 -7.16
C ASP A 279 -13.29 -11.37 -6.35
N GLN A 280 -12.55 -10.64 -5.53
CA GLN A 280 -11.52 -11.20 -4.66
C GLN A 280 -12.12 -12.07 -3.55
N VAL A 281 -13.12 -11.56 -2.84
CA VAL A 281 -13.81 -12.29 -1.78
C VAL A 281 -14.44 -13.58 -2.31
N LEU A 282 -15.11 -13.54 -3.45
CA LEU A 282 -15.73 -14.73 -4.07
C LEU A 282 -14.68 -15.71 -4.59
N HIS A 283 -13.57 -15.23 -5.13
CA HIS A 283 -12.48 -16.07 -5.62
C HIS A 283 -11.79 -16.81 -4.47
N GLU A 284 -11.53 -16.15 -3.37
CA GLU A 284 -10.89 -16.73 -2.20
C GLU A 284 -11.76 -17.73 -1.46
N ASN A 285 -13.04 -17.46 -1.31
CA ASN A 285 -13.99 -18.40 -0.69
C ASN A 285 -14.17 -19.69 -1.49
N ARG A 286 -13.84 -19.71 -2.77
CA ARG A 286 -13.90 -20.92 -3.61
C ARG A 286 -12.68 -21.84 -3.50
N LYS A 287 -11.58 -21.35 -2.99
CA LYS A 287 -10.29 -22.07 -2.89
C LYS A 287 -9.85 -22.20 -1.45
N SER A 288 -10.57 -22.94 -0.64
CA SER A 288 -10.18 -23.55 0.66
C SER A 288 -8.97 -22.97 1.42
N GLY A 289 -8.77 -21.69 1.46
CA GLY A 289 -7.63 -21.10 2.15
C GLY A 289 -7.94 -19.76 2.81
N GLY A 290 -9.09 -19.17 2.50
CA GLY A 290 -9.46 -17.84 3.00
C GLY A 290 -8.52 -16.77 2.47
N PHE A 291 -9.06 -15.66 2.07
CA PHE A 291 -8.29 -14.46 1.79
C PHE A 291 -7.67 -14.00 3.13
N MET A 292 -6.36 -14.15 3.26
CA MET A 292 -5.67 -13.63 4.42
C MET A 292 -5.48 -12.14 4.20
N TYR A 293 -6.45 -11.38 4.67
CA TYR A 293 -6.39 -9.94 4.73
C TYR A 293 -5.40 -9.58 5.85
N MET A 294 -4.16 -9.33 5.48
CA MET A 294 -3.20 -8.75 6.41
C MET A 294 -3.37 -7.24 6.40
N SER A 295 -4.26 -6.75 7.23
CA SER A 295 -4.27 -5.32 7.52
C SER A 295 -3.23 -5.01 8.57
N LEU A 296 -2.14 -4.38 8.17
CA LEU A 296 -1.23 -3.73 9.12
C LEU A 296 -1.79 -2.39 9.59
N MET A 297 -2.84 -1.90 8.92
CA MET A 297 -3.53 -0.67 9.26
C MET A 297 -5.04 -0.94 9.33
N PRO A 298 -5.63 -1.02 10.52
CA PRO A 298 -7.04 -1.28 10.67
C PRO A 298 -7.86 -0.09 10.18
N GLY A 299 -8.45 -0.21 8.99
CA GLY A 299 -9.36 0.77 8.43
C GLY A 299 -10.81 0.35 8.64
N THR A 300 -11.57 1.13 9.38
CA THR A 300 -12.99 0.85 9.68
C THR A 300 -13.95 1.37 8.62
N GLY A 301 -13.44 2.14 7.64
CA GLY A 301 -14.27 2.81 6.64
C GLY A 301 -15.09 3.98 7.18
N ALA A 302 -14.81 4.44 8.39
CA ALA A 302 -15.58 5.51 9.03
C ALA A 302 -15.61 6.78 8.17
N GLY A 303 -14.47 7.21 7.64
CA GLY A 303 -14.38 8.40 6.79
C GLY A 303 -15.21 8.28 5.51
N GLN A 304 -15.07 7.17 4.80
CA GLN A 304 -15.82 6.91 3.56
C GLN A 304 -17.32 6.81 3.83
N ARG A 305 -17.75 6.09 4.90
CA ARG A 305 -19.17 6.01 5.28
C ARG A 305 -19.76 7.38 5.56
N MET A 306 -19.11 8.16 6.42
CA MET A 306 -19.57 9.50 6.78
C MET A 306 -19.67 10.41 5.55
N ALA A 307 -18.70 10.35 4.64
CA ALA A 307 -18.73 11.12 3.41
C ALA A 307 -19.90 10.71 2.50
N ILE A 308 -20.11 9.40 2.28
CA ILE A 308 -21.19 8.88 1.47
C ILE A 308 -22.56 9.28 2.06
N TRP A 309 -22.74 9.19 3.39
CA TRP A 309 -23.96 9.62 4.05
C TRP A 309 -24.18 11.13 3.96
N ALA A 310 -23.13 11.90 3.75
CA ALA A 310 -23.22 13.34 3.48
C ALA A 310 -23.44 13.67 1.97
N GLY A 311 -23.50 12.65 1.10
CA GLY A 311 -23.74 12.80 -0.33
C GLY A 311 -22.46 12.89 -1.17
N ALA A 312 -21.32 12.41 -0.65
CA ALA A 312 -20.09 12.37 -1.38
C ALA A 312 -20.08 11.27 -2.46
N GLU A 313 -19.21 11.44 -3.44
CA GLU A 313 -18.89 10.46 -4.47
C GLU A 313 -17.66 9.64 -4.06
N MET A 314 -17.73 8.33 -4.21
CA MET A 314 -16.53 7.49 -4.21
C MET A 314 -15.89 7.54 -5.59
N GLU A 315 -14.57 7.33 -5.65
CA GLU A 315 -13.90 7.24 -6.95
C GLU A 315 -14.55 6.18 -7.85
N PRO A 316 -14.62 6.41 -9.16
CA PRO A 316 -15.43 5.58 -10.07
C PRO A 316 -14.76 4.24 -10.42
N TRP A 317 -13.53 4.04 -10.05
CA TRP A 317 -12.75 2.89 -10.45
C TRP A 317 -12.61 1.90 -9.29
N GLN A 318 -13.07 0.67 -9.52
CA GLN A 318 -12.74 -0.41 -8.62
C GLN A 318 -11.21 -0.62 -8.64
N GLN A 319 -10.60 -0.31 -7.53
CA GLN A 319 -9.22 -0.71 -7.30
C GLN A 319 -9.23 -2.14 -6.78
N ARG A 320 -8.28 -2.94 -7.20
CA ARG A 320 -8.01 -4.16 -6.46
C ARG A 320 -7.28 -3.76 -5.20
N THR A 321 -7.62 -4.38 -4.08
CA THR A 321 -6.73 -4.40 -2.92
C THR A 321 -5.32 -4.63 -3.42
N SER A 322 -4.40 -3.85 -2.92
CA SER A 322 -2.99 -4.03 -3.21
C SER A 322 -2.62 -5.49 -2.94
N ILE A 323 -2.40 -6.25 -4.00
CA ILE A 323 -1.97 -7.63 -3.89
C ILE A 323 -0.47 -7.61 -3.96
N SER A 324 0.20 -7.88 -2.85
CA SER A 324 1.64 -8.08 -2.82
C SER A 324 1.98 -9.55 -2.89
N MET A 325 3.08 -9.85 -3.51
CA MET A 325 3.80 -11.07 -3.21
C MET A 325 4.38 -10.94 -1.80
N SER A 326 4.48 -12.04 -1.07
CA SER A 326 5.06 -12.00 0.29
C SER A 326 6.44 -11.36 0.28
N ASP A 327 6.79 -10.70 1.32
CA ASP A 327 7.83 -9.71 1.59
C ASP A 327 9.27 -9.87 1.01
N PHE A 328 9.52 -10.81 0.10
CA PHE A 328 10.88 -11.22 -0.27
C PHE A 328 11.30 -10.95 -1.71
N HIS A 329 10.51 -10.26 -2.55
CA HIS A 329 10.62 -10.58 -3.96
C HIS A 329 10.72 -9.43 -4.92
N ALA A 330 11.53 -8.50 -4.59
CA ALA A 330 11.81 -7.42 -5.51
C ALA A 330 12.90 -7.71 -6.52
N THR A 331 13.63 -8.76 -6.35
CA THR A 331 14.64 -9.07 -7.35
C THR A 331 14.09 -9.88 -8.47
N PRO A 332 14.71 -9.65 -9.61
CA PRO A 332 14.50 -10.45 -10.79
C PRO A 332 15.22 -11.81 -10.69
N GLY A 333 14.98 -12.59 -9.64
CA GLY A 333 15.33 -14.00 -9.55
C GLY A 333 14.70 -14.80 -10.68
N LEU A 334 14.59 -16.09 -10.54
CA LEU A 334 13.86 -16.96 -11.49
C LEU A 334 12.55 -17.41 -10.84
N SER A 335 11.44 -17.00 -11.40
CA SER A 335 10.10 -17.33 -10.88
C SER A 335 9.62 -18.67 -11.42
N ILE A 336 9.37 -19.62 -10.53
CA ILE A 336 8.97 -21.00 -10.83
C ILE A 336 7.61 -21.30 -10.21
N ASN A 337 6.63 -21.68 -11.02
CA ASN A 337 5.30 -22.08 -10.52
C ASN A 337 5.28 -23.52 -9.97
N GLN A 338 4.13 -23.96 -9.49
CA GLN A 338 3.96 -25.30 -8.90
C GLN A 338 4.16 -26.47 -9.88
N LEU A 339 4.22 -26.20 -11.19
CA LEU A 339 4.55 -27.22 -12.18
C LEU A 339 6.04 -27.29 -12.51
N GLY A 340 6.88 -26.58 -11.75
CA GLY A 340 8.31 -26.45 -12.01
C GLY A 340 8.63 -25.60 -13.25
N LYS A 341 7.71 -24.73 -13.69
CA LYS A 341 7.86 -23.94 -14.91
C LYS A 341 8.04 -22.46 -14.62
N ARG A 342 8.95 -21.81 -15.33
CA ARG A 342 9.02 -20.36 -15.44
C ARG A 342 7.75 -19.84 -16.12
N TRP A 343 7.17 -18.74 -15.66
CA TRP A 343 5.83 -18.34 -16.08
C TRP A 343 5.70 -16.87 -16.51
N HIS A 344 6.68 -16.00 -16.26
CA HIS A 344 6.61 -14.58 -16.62
C HIS A 344 7.99 -13.92 -16.80
N ASN A 345 7.99 -12.63 -17.09
CA ASN A 345 9.15 -11.76 -17.06
C ASN A 345 9.34 -11.23 -15.64
N GLU A 346 10.42 -11.60 -14.97
CA GLU A 346 10.72 -11.15 -13.61
C GLU A 346 11.21 -9.70 -13.54
N ASP A 347 11.47 -9.09 -14.69
CA ASP A 347 11.77 -7.66 -14.82
C ASP A 347 10.46 -6.83 -14.80
N THR A 348 9.62 -7.09 -13.82
CA THR A 348 8.32 -6.47 -13.66
C THR A 348 8.16 -6.09 -12.18
N GLU A 349 7.51 -4.98 -11.95
CA GLU A 349 7.25 -4.49 -10.61
C GLU A 349 6.44 -5.52 -9.78
N ILE A 350 6.77 -5.63 -8.49
CA ILE A 350 6.27 -6.68 -7.58
C ILE A 350 4.75 -6.79 -7.51
N TRP A 351 4.06 -5.65 -7.50
CA TRP A 351 2.60 -5.61 -7.42
C TRP A 351 1.95 -6.15 -8.69
N THR A 352 2.56 -5.88 -9.84
CA THR A 352 2.12 -6.43 -11.14
C THR A 352 2.36 -7.94 -11.20
N ARG A 353 3.50 -8.43 -10.71
CA ARG A 353 3.79 -9.87 -10.63
C ARG A 353 2.77 -10.60 -9.76
N ALA A 354 2.34 -9.99 -8.67
CA ALA A 354 1.33 -10.58 -7.79
C ALA A 354 -0.02 -10.82 -8.49
N ILE A 355 -0.45 -9.91 -9.38
CA ILE A 355 -1.65 -10.14 -10.20
C ILE A 355 -1.46 -11.31 -11.18
N GLU A 356 -0.30 -11.38 -11.84
CA GLU A 356 0.00 -12.47 -12.77
C GLU A 356 0.05 -13.82 -12.06
N LEU A 357 0.52 -13.84 -10.80
CA LEU A 357 0.59 -15.03 -9.97
C LEU A 357 -0.80 -15.61 -9.68
N GLU A 358 -1.85 -14.79 -9.64
CA GLU A 358 -3.23 -15.27 -9.48
C GLU A 358 -3.67 -16.23 -10.59
N ASN A 359 -3.05 -16.16 -11.76
CA ASN A 359 -3.33 -17.05 -12.88
C ASN A 359 -2.51 -18.35 -12.85
N GLN A 360 -1.57 -18.48 -11.89
CA GLN A 360 -0.73 -19.66 -11.80
C GLN A 360 -1.39 -20.80 -11.00
N PRO A 361 -1.01 -22.05 -11.26
CA PRO A 361 -1.50 -23.22 -10.51
C PRO A 361 -1.28 -23.01 -9.01
N GLY A 362 -2.34 -23.20 -8.23
CA GLY A 362 -2.31 -23.01 -6.79
C GLY A 362 -2.11 -21.55 -6.33
N ARG A 363 -1.98 -20.59 -7.26
CA ARG A 363 -1.66 -19.17 -6.95
C ARG A 363 -0.41 -19.05 -6.10
N PHE A 364 0.59 -19.83 -6.46
CA PHE A 364 1.84 -19.94 -5.72
C PHE A 364 3.00 -20.13 -6.68
N ALA A 365 4.12 -19.53 -6.35
CA ALA A 365 5.38 -19.70 -7.07
C ALA A 365 6.57 -19.68 -6.10
N TRP A 366 7.71 -20.07 -6.62
CA TRP A 366 9.00 -19.98 -5.99
C TRP A 366 9.85 -18.93 -6.70
N GLU A 367 10.48 -18.05 -5.95
CA GLU A 367 11.57 -17.22 -6.45
C GLU A 367 12.89 -17.92 -6.15
N VAL A 368 13.70 -18.16 -7.19
CA VAL A 368 14.92 -18.94 -7.09
C VAL A 368 16.14 -18.06 -7.34
N PHE A 369 17.13 -18.20 -6.49
CA PHE A 369 18.38 -17.44 -6.50
C PHE A 369 19.57 -18.37 -6.27
N ASP A 370 20.76 -17.86 -6.49
CA ASP A 370 22.00 -18.51 -6.09
C ASP A 370 22.83 -17.59 -5.15
N SER A 371 24.04 -18.00 -4.81
CA SER A 371 24.90 -17.23 -3.90
C SER A 371 25.35 -15.86 -4.45
N ASN A 372 25.13 -15.60 -5.74
CA ASN A 372 25.47 -14.34 -6.40
C ASN A 372 24.30 -13.33 -6.42
N TRP A 373 23.22 -13.59 -5.68
CA TRP A 373 22.04 -12.74 -5.64
C TRP A 373 22.34 -11.27 -5.30
N MET A 374 23.38 -10.99 -4.53
CA MET A 374 23.81 -9.64 -4.20
C MET A 374 24.19 -8.80 -5.42
N ASP A 375 24.60 -9.44 -6.52
CA ASP A 375 24.91 -8.74 -7.77
C ASP A 375 23.66 -8.08 -8.40
N LEU A 376 22.47 -8.46 -7.96
CA LEU A 376 21.21 -7.90 -8.42
C LEU A 376 20.75 -6.69 -7.59
N LEU A 377 21.31 -6.49 -6.40
CA LEU A 377 20.89 -5.39 -5.50
C LEU A 377 20.94 -3.99 -6.14
N PRO A 378 21.95 -3.64 -6.97
CA PRO A 378 21.99 -2.35 -7.62
C PRO A 378 20.83 -2.09 -8.59
N TYR A 379 20.14 -3.15 -9.02
CA TYR A 379 19.08 -3.12 -10.02
C TYR A 379 17.68 -3.25 -9.39
N THR A 380 17.61 -3.33 -8.09
CA THR A 380 16.34 -3.38 -7.35
C THR A 380 16.02 -2.00 -6.82
N SER A 381 14.74 -1.64 -6.77
CA SER A 381 14.36 -0.40 -6.15
C SER A 381 14.63 -0.45 -4.65
N HIS A 382 15.14 0.63 -4.10
CA HIS A 382 15.27 0.79 -2.66
C HIS A 382 13.88 1.00 -2.03
N GLY A 383 13.69 0.52 -0.80
CA GLY A 383 12.41 0.58 -0.12
C GLY A 383 11.68 -0.76 -0.14
N HIS A 384 10.41 -0.79 -0.44
CA HIS A 384 9.56 -2.00 -0.41
C HIS A 384 10.07 -3.19 -1.23
N LEU A 385 11.18 -3.04 -1.89
CA LEU A 385 11.63 -3.93 -2.93
C LEU A 385 13.11 -4.31 -2.79
N ALA A 386 13.75 -4.03 -1.66
CA ALA A 386 15.09 -4.53 -1.42
C ALA A 386 15.06 -6.06 -1.36
N LEU A 387 15.90 -6.68 -2.13
CA LEU A 387 16.07 -8.12 -2.07
C LEU A 387 16.57 -8.51 -0.70
N ASP A 388 15.83 -9.33 -0.06
CA ASP A 388 16.32 -10.07 1.08
C ASP A 388 15.84 -11.51 1.04
N PRO A 389 16.48 -12.38 0.26
CA PRO A 389 16.11 -13.78 0.16
C PRO A 389 16.25 -14.51 1.49
N LEU A 390 16.93 -13.90 2.45
CA LEU A 390 17.24 -14.48 3.75
C LEU A 390 16.48 -13.79 4.89
N ASN A 391 15.57 -12.85 4.57
CA ASN A 391 14.80 -12.06 5.54
C ASN A 391 15.67 -11.31 6.56
N VAL A 392 16.83 -10.88 6.14
CA VAL A 392 17.78 -10.12 6.95
C VAL A 392 17.54 -8.63 6.72
N THR A 393 16.40 -8.20 7.14
CA THR A 393 15.81 -6.89 7.02
C THR A 393 16.76 -5.71 7.01
N PHE A 394 16.99 -5.12 5.84
CA PHE A 394 17.09 -3.67 5.72
C PHE A 394 16.32 -3.23 4.48
N TRP A 395 15.22 -2.61 4.69
CA TRP A 395 14.36 -2.05 3.65
C TRP A 395 15.07 -0.99 2.82
N THR A 396 16.20 -0.48 3.33
CA THR A 396 17.01 0.54 2.66
C THR A 396 18.46 0.44 3.07
N VAL A 397 19.36 0.63 2.11
CA VAL A 397 20.80 0.76 2.38
C VAL A 397 21.11 2.24 2.58
N PRO A 398 21.55 2.66 3.77
CA PRO A 398 21.94 4.05 4.00
C PRO A 398 23.06 4.47 3.05
N PRO A 399 23.07 5.74 2.60
CA PRO A 399 24.12 6.27 1.72
C PRO A 399 25.54 6.11 2.26
N ALA A 400 26.53 6.25 1.38
CA ALA A 400 27.93 6.20 1.78
C ALA A 400 28.25 7.28 2.84
N GLY A 401 28.93 6.87 3.91
CA GLY A 401 29.33 7.76 5.01
C GLY A 401 28.26 8.01 6.06
N TYR A 402 27.06 7.45 5.91
CA TYR A 402 25.93 7.72 6.80
C TYR A 402 26.06 7.07 8.19
N PHE A 403 26.73 5.95 8.28
CA PHE A 403 27.07 5.29 9.55
C PHE A 403 28.50 4.73 9.52
N THR A 404 29.05 4.46 10.71
CA THR A 404 30.35 3.81 10.84
C THR A 404 30.12 2.35 11.20
N ARG A 405 30.71 1.45 10.41
CA ARG A 405 30.65 0.01 10.64
C ARG A 405 31.37 -0.41 11.92
N PRO A 406 31.10 -1.59 12.47
CA PRO A 406 31.79 -2.10 13.65
C PRO A 406 33.32 -2.17 13.51
N ASP A 407 33.83 -2.29 12.29
CA ASP A 407 35.27 -2.28 11.98
C ASP A 407 35.89 -0.87 11.93
N GLY A 408 35.07 0.17 12.18
CA GLY A 408 35.51 1.57 12.17
C GLY A 408 35.53 2.21 10.78
N THR A 409 35.08 1.52 9.73
CA THR A 409 34.99 2.10 8.39
C THR A 409 33.65 2.80 8.15
N PRO A 410 33.61 3.93 7.43
CA PRO A 410 32.34 4.54 6.99
C PRO A 410 31.55 3.57 6.09
N SER A 411 30.21 3.67 6.12
CA SER A 411 29.37 2.98 5.14
C SER A 411 29.74 3.44 3.73
N ASP A 412 29.71 2.54 2.78
CA ASP A 412 30.04 2.80 1.37
C ASP A 412 28.77 2.79 0.47
N GLY A 413 27.59 2.85 1.09
CA GLY A 413 26.33 2.79 0.38
C GLY A 413 26.02 1.39 -0.17
N LYS A 414 26.74 0.36 0.29
CA LYS A 414 26.54 -1.04 -0.12
C LYS A 414 26.37 -1.92 1.10
N MET A 415 25.51 -2.90 0.99
CA MET A 415 25.42 -3.96 1.99
C MET A 415 26.53 -4.98 1.78
N ARG A 416 27.10 -5.46 2.88
CA ARG A 416 28.05 -6.57 2.84
C ARG A 416 27.33 -7.85 3.23
N LYS A 417 27.68 -8.95 2.57
CA LYS A 417 27.11 -10.27 2.85
C LYS A 417 27.21 -10.63 4.34
N GLU A 418 28.31 -10.30 4.96
CA GLU A 418 28.58 -10.57 6.38
C GLU A 418 27.73 -9.72 7.34
N GLU A 419 27.24 -8.58 6.87
CA GLU A 419 26.35 -7.68 7.64
C GLU A 419 24.90 -8.13 7.57
N MET A 420 24.55 -8.93 6.56
CA MET A 420 23.20 -9.40 6.29
C MET A 420 22.91 -10.79 6.90
N MET A 421 23.90 -11.50 7.38
CA MET A 421 23.75 -12.86 7.85
C MET A 421 23.95 -12.92 9.37
N ASP A 422 22.91 -13.25 10.11
CA ASP A 422 23.09 -13.65 11.51
C ASP A 422 23.74 -15.05 11.64
N GLU A 423 24.06 -15.44 12.87
CA GLU A 423 24.76 -16.71 13.14
C GLU A 423 23.91 -17.94 12.74
N ASP A 424 22.60 -17.87 12.92
CA ASP A 424 21.69 -18.97 12.59
C ASP A 424 21.56 -19.15 11.08
N LEU A 425 21.53 -18.06 10.33
CA LEU A 425 21.53 -18.04 8.87
C LEU A 425 22.82 -18.58 8.28
N ARG A 426 23.96 -18.23 8.87
CA ARG A 426 25.28 -18.77 8.46
C ARG A 426 25.35 -20.28 8.66
N ALA A 427 24.91 -20.76 9.83
CA ALA A 427 24.86 -22.18 10.12
C ALA A 427 23.97 -22.94 9.14
N ALA A 428 22.85 -22.33 8.75
CA ALA A 428 21.91 -22.93 7.83
C ALA A 428 22.41 -22.97 6.37
N VAL A 429 23.15 -21.95 5.93
CA VAL A 429 23.80 -21.94 4.59
C VAL A 429 24.91 -23.01 4.50
N ASP A 430 25.54 -23.32 5.63
CA ASP A 430 26.58 -24.35 5.71
C ASP A 430 26.03 -25.78 5.83
N ASP A 431 24.70 -25.93 6.02
CA ASP A 431 24.06 -27.25 6.07
C ASP A 431 23.76 -27.77 4.65
N PRO A 432 24.45 -28.82 4.21
CA PRO A 432 24.28 -29.36 2.85
C PRO A 432 22.93 -30.08 2.60
N GLU A 433 22.21 -30.40 3.67
CA GLU A 433 20.88 -31.07 3.58
C GLU A 433 19.77 -30.05 3.30
N GLY A 434 20.08 -28.76 3.36
CA GLY A 434 19.12 -27.67 3.22
C GLY A 434 18.33 -27.40 4.50
N VAL A 435 18.16 -26.17 4.84
CA VAL A 435 17.46 -25.75 6.04
C VAL A 435 16.24 -24.91 5.67
N LYS A 436 15.15 -25.17 6.37
CA LYS A 436 13.94 -24.37 6.26
C LYS A 436 14.06 -23.16 7.18
N PHE A 437 14.19 -21.98 6.60
CA PHE A 437 14.20 -20.72 7.34
C PHE A 437 12.79 -20.29 7.71
N GLY A 438 12.67 -19.77 8.93
CA GLY A 438 11.42 -19.43 9.54
C GLY A 438 10.60 -18.41 8.76
N GLY A 439 9.69 -18.90 8.02
CA GLY A 439 8.45 -18.21 7.71
C GLY A 439 7.36 -18.74 8.63
N TYR A 440 6.24 -18.13 8.69
CA TYR A 440 5.09 -18.64 9.41
C TYR A 440 4.79 -20.07 8.94
N VAL A 441 4.98 -21.03 9.83
CA VAL A 441 5.05 -22.47 9.54
C VAL A 441 3.76 -23.08 8.98
N GLU A 442 2.65 -22.34 8.97
CA GLU A 442 1.35 -22.84 8.50
C GLU A 442 1.07 -22.63 7.01
N TYR A 443 1.87 -21.80 6.33
CA TYR A 443 1.69 -21.54 4.89
C TYR A 443 3.03 -21.65 4.16
N PRO A 444 3.08 -22.27 2.97
CA PRO A 444 4.31 -22.33 2.17
C PRO A 444 4.79 -20.96 1.70
N THR A 445 3.93 -19.94 1.74
CA THR A 445 4.28 -18.55 1.50
C THR A 445 5.20 -18.03 2.60
N GLY A 446 6.37 -17.53 2.22
CA GLY A 446 7.41 -17.05 3.15
C GLY A 446 8.35 -18.14 3.67
N ALA A 447 8.26 -19.38 3.19
CA ALA A 447 9.27 -20.37 3.46
C ALA A 447 10.45 -20.18 2.51
N THR A 448 11.65 -20.03 3.06
CA THR A 448 12.90 -20.01 2.29
C THR A 448 13.65 -21.31 2.53
N TYR A 449 14.15 -21.92 1.45
CA TYR A 449 14.98 -23.11 1.51
C TYR A 449 16.35 -22.80 0.92
N ALA A 450 17.38 -23.49 1.44
CA ALA A 450 18.72 -23.47 0.89
C ALA A 450 19.19 -24.90 0.62
N ALA A 451 19.91 -25.10 -0.46
CA ALA A 451 20.50 -26.39 -0.81
C ALA A 451 21.86 -26.21 -1.52
N SER A 452 22.73 -27.20 -1.33
CA SER A 452 24.03 -27.22 -2.01
C SER A 452 23.96 -27.63 -3.48
N THR A 453 22.81 -28.18 -3.92
CA THR A 453 22.58 -28.60 -5.30
C THR A 453 21.19 -28.19 -5.77
N LEU A 454 21.03 -28.00 -7.10
CA LEU A 454 19.72 -27.70 -7.68
C LEU A 454 18.73 -28.87 -7.52
N GLU A 455 19.23 -30.11 -7.56
CA GLU A 455 18.41 -31.30 -7.32
C GLU A 455 17.88 -31.34 -5.88
N GLY A 456 18.72 -30.97 -4.89
CA GLY A 456 18.30 -30.84 -3.49
C GLY A 456 17.25 -29.76 -3.33
N LEU A 457 17.44 -28.62 -3.97
CA LEU A 457 16.44 -27.53 -3.96
C LEU A 457 15.12 -27.98 -4.61
N ALA A 458 15.19 -28.68 -5.75
CA ALA A 458 14.02 -29.22 -6.44
C ALA A 458 13.19 -30.15 -5.54
N GLN A 459 13.85 -31.03 -4.77
CA GLN A 459 13.20 -31.93 -3.83
C GLN A 459 12.50 -31.18 -2.70
N MET A 460 13.07 -30.06 -2.25
CA MET A 460 12.45 -29.23 -1.22
C MET A 460 11.24 -28.45 -1.74
N MET A 461 11.33 -27.95 -2.98
CA MET A 461 10.24 -27.22 -3.63
C MET A 461 9.07 -28.14 -3.97
N PHE A 462 9.37 -29.36 -4.44
CA PHE A 462 8.40 -30.31 -4.99
C PHE A 462 8.61 -31.73 -4.43
N PRO A 463 8.41 -31.96 -3.11
CA PRO A 463 8.85 -33.18 -2.43
C PRO A 463 8.22 -34.47 -2.97
N GLU A 464 7.02 -34.40 -3.54
CA GLU A 464 6.28 -35.57 -4.05
C GLU A 464 6.01 -35.53 -5.57
N ASP A 465 6.56 -34.53 -6.27
CA ASP A 465 6.31 -34.31 -7.70
C ASP A 465 7.61 -34.36 -8.52
N GLU A 466 7.98 -35.57 -8.95
CA GLU A 466 9.17 -35.79 -9.77
C GLU A 466 9.09 -35.06 -11.12
N GLU A 467 7.91 -34.87 -11.71
CA GLU A 467 7.75 -34.14 -12.96
C GLU A 467 8.06 -32.65 -12.76
N ALA A 468 7.56 -32.04 -11.71
CA ALA A 468 7.85 -30.66 -11.37
C ALA A 468 9.34 -30.45 -11.05
N GLN A 469 9.98 -31.39 -10.34
CA GLN A 469 11.44 -31.38 -10.09
C GLN A 469 12.23 -31.38 -11.41
N GLN A 470 11.89 -32.27 -12.35
CA GLN A 470 12.55 -32.35 -13.65
C GLN A 470 12.31 -31.10 -14.50
N ASN A 471 11.09 -30.57 -14.48
CA ASN A 471 10.73 -29.33 -15.14
C ASN A 471 11.57 -28.18 -14.61
N PHE A 472 11.69 -28.04 -13.30
CA PHE A 472 12.52 -27.00 -12.67
C PHE A 472 13.97 -27.06 -13.12
N LEU A 473 14.59 -28.23 -13.09
CA LEU A 473 15.98 -28.39 -13.53
C LEU A 473 16.16 -28.03 -15.00
N ALA A 474 15.20 -28.38 -15.85
CA ALA A 474 15.20 -28.00 -17.26
C ALA A 474 15.04 -26.48 -17.46
N GLU A 475 14.14 -25.84 -16.68
CA GLU A 475 13.95 -24.37 -16.72
C GLU A 475 15.22 -23.62 -16.32
N VAL A 476 15.90 -24.05 -15.25
CA VAL A 476 17.19 -23.44 -14.84
C VAL A 476 18.24 -23.60 -15.94
N GLN A 477 18.32 -24.77 -16.56
CA GLN A 477 19.27 -25.02 -17.67
C GLN A 477 18.96 -24.09 -18.86
N GLU A 478 17.69 -23.97 -19.27
CA GLU A 478 17.25 -23.09 -20.35
C GLU A 478 17.53 -21.63 -20.03
N TYR A 479 17.18 -21.19 -18.80
CA TYR A 479 17.43 -19.84 -18.35
C TYR A 479 18.93 -19.50 -18.35
N ASN A 480 19.77 -20.39 -17.84
CA ASN A 480 21.22 -20.19 -17.84
C ASN A 480 21.78 -20.08 -19.26
N ALA A 481 21.26 -20.87 -20.23
CA ALA A 481 21.63 -20.75 -21.62
C ALA A 481 21.23 -19.40 -22.24
N MET A 482 20.07 -18.85 -21.87
CA MET A 482 19.66 -17.51 -22.27
C MET A 482 20.53 -16.42 -21.63
N CYS A 483 20.98 -16.61 -20.40
CA CYS A 483 21.95 -15.71 -19.76
C CYS A 483 23.27 -15.69 -20.51
N ASP A 484 23.80 -16.86 -20.91
CA ASP A 484 25.04 -16.97 -21.74
C ASP A 484 24.88 -16.32 -23.12
N ALA A 485 23.69 -16.38 -23.69
CA ALA A 485 23.36 -15.72 -24.96
C ALA A 485 23.12 -14.20 -24.81
N GLY A 486 22.99 -13.69 -23.58
CA GLY A 486 22.71 -12.28 -23.28
C GLY A 486 21.32 -11.81 -23.69
N ALA A 487 20.36 -12.73 -23.88
CA ALA A 487 18.99 -12.38 -24.28
C ALA A 487 17.97 -13.41 -23.80
N ASP A 488 16.94 -12.94 -23.10
CA ASP A 488 15.76 -13.72 -22.78
C ASP A 488 14.80 -13.73 -23.98
N THR A 489 14.84 -14.80 -24.75
CA THR A 489 14.01 -14.97 -25.96
C THR A 489 12.59 -15.42 -25.64
N ARG A 490 12.29 -15.74 -24.38
CA ARG A 490 11.00 -16.30 -23.96
C ARG A 490 10.06 -15.26 -23.36
N TYR A 491 10.55 -14.45 -22.44
CA TYR A 491 9.75 -13.45 -21.74
C TYR A 491 10.31 -12.02 -21.83
N GLY A 492 11.52 -11.84 -22.40
CA GLY A 492 12.07 -10.52 -22.66
C GLY A 492 12.63 -9.81 -21.42
N LYS A 493 13.06 -10.56 -20.39
CA LYS A 493 13.80 -10.01 -19.24
C LYS A 493 15.05 -9.29 -19.74
N ARG A 494 15.29 -8.06 -19.26
CA ARG A 494 16.44 -7.27 -19.68
C ARG A 494 17.77 -7.97 -19.34
N ALA A 495 18.72 -7.89 -20.26
CA ALA A 495 20.01 -8.57 -20.11
C ALA A 495 20.76 -8.17 -18.83
N GLN A 496 20.62 -6.92 -18.39
CA GLN A 496 21.23 -6.39 -17.15
C GLN A 496 20.75 -7.12 -15.90
N LEU A 497 19.54 -7.67 -15.94
CA LEU A 497 18.90 -8.37 -14.82
C LEU A 497 19.05 -9.90 -14.92
N MET A 498 19.62 -10.38 -16.01
CA MET A 498 19.84 -11.80 -16.19
C MET A 498 21.11 -12.24 -15.46
N ARG A 499 20.95 -13.11 -14.48
CA ARG A 499 22.05 -13.78 -13.77
C ARG A 499 21.80 -15.27 -13.79
N LYS A 500 22.85 -16.01 -14.06
CA LYS A 500 22.80 -17.48 -14.03
C LYS A 500 22.50 -17.96 -12.60
N ILE A 501 21.87 -19.09 -12.53
CA ILE A 501 21.68 -19.85 -11.29
C ILE A 501 22.60 -21.05 -11.39
N ASP A 502 23.87 -20.89 -11.04
CA ASP A 502 24.91 -21.90 -11.22
C ASP A 502 25.94 -21.97 -10.07
N THR A 503 25.82 -21.12 -9.05
CA THR A 503 26.76 -21.03 -7.93
C THR A 503 26.10 -21.34 -6.60
N ALA A 504 26.46 -22.49 -6.03
CA ALA A 504 25.93 -22.91 -4.72
C ALA A 504 26.39 -21.98 -3.58
N PRO A 505 25.63 -21.89 -2.49
CA PRO A 505 24.32 -22.50 -2.25
C PRO A 505 23.20 -21.86 -3.08
N PHE A 506 22.19 -22.68 -3.38
CA PHE A 506 21.00 -22.26 -4.10
C PHE A 506 19.87 -22.02 -3.12
N TYR A 507 19.04 -21.02 -3.39
CA TYR A 507 17.95 -20.61 -2.53
C TYR A 507 16.64 -20.56 -3.30
N CYS A 508 15.54 -20.85 -2.62
CA CYS A 508 14.23 -20.48 -3.11
C CYS A 508 13.36 -19.92 -1.98
N SER A 509 12.47 -19.02 -2.32
CA SER A 509 11.48 -18.48 -1.41
C SER A 509 10.09 -18.66 -1.98
N GLY A 510 9.19 -19.23 -1.18
CA GLY A 510 7.81 -19.49 -1.56
C GLY A 510 6.97 -18.21 -1.46
N THR A 511 6.22 -17.90 -2.51
CA THR A 511 5.39 -16.71 -2.59
C THR A 511 3.99 -17.02 -3.10
N GLY A 512 3.02 -16.33 -2.52
CA GLY A 512 1.63 -16.34 -2.97
C GLY A 512 1.06 -14.93 -2.92
N PRO A 513 -0.02 -14.65 -3.69
CA PRO A 513 -0.65 -13.35 -3.62
C PRO A 513 -1.27 -13.17 -2.23
N ARG A 514 -0.96 -12.05 -1.61
CA ARG A 514 -1.56 -11.61 -0.36
C ARG A 514 -2.32 -10.33 -0.60
N GLY A 515 -3.57 -10.28 -0.17
CA GLY A 515 -4.28 -9.03 -0.05
C GLY A 515 -3.59 -8.15 0.99
N ASN A 516 -3.16 -7.00 0.55
CA ASN A 516 -2.48 -6.05 1.40
C ASN A 516 -3.32 -4.77 1.45
N SER A 517 -3.93 -4.52 2.58
CA SER A 517 -4.85 -3.40 2.79
C SER A 517 -4.16 -2.07 3.02
N TRP A 518 -2.87 -1.97 2.71
CA TRP A 518 -2.12 -0.80 3.13
C TRP A 518 -2.52 0.47 2.40
N VAL A 519 -2.92 0.40 1.14
CA VAL A 519 -2.85 1.62 0.34
C VAL A 519 -3.64 1.65 -0.96
N GLY A 520 -4.35 0.64 -1.31
CA GLY A 520 -4.97 0.52 -2.64
C GLY A 520 -6.49 0.42 -2.62
N GLU A 521 -7.14 0.94 -1.58
CA GLU A 521 -8.58 0.91 -1.51
C GLU A 521 -9.16 2.22 -2.05
N GLU A 522 -10.37 2.10 -2.57
CA GLU A 522 -11.12 3.23 -3.07
C GLU A 522 -11.34 4.27 -1.96
N GLY A 523 -11.18 5.51 -2.34
CA GLY A 523 -11.44 6.64 -1.46
C GLY A 523 -12.53 7.56 -1.99
N VAL A 524 -12.85 8.56 -1.22
CA VAL A 524 -13.79 9.60 -1.64
C VAL A 524 -13.19 10.46 -2.75
N SER A 525 -14.01 10.84 -3.72
CA SER A 525 -13.59 11.76 -4.78
C SER A 525 -13.37 13.16 -4.21
N VAL A 526 -12.24 13.75 -4.56
CA VAL A 526 -11.89 15.13 -4.13
C VAL A 526 -11.53 16.00 -5.34
N ASP A 527 -11.68 17.29 -5.21
CA ASP A 527 -10.98 18.24 -6.06
C ASP A 527 -9.47 18.07 -5.86
N GLY A 528 -8.73 17.85 -6.96
CA GLY A 528 -7.32 17.47 -6.87
C GLY A 528 -6.39 18.60 -6.39
N LYS A 529 -6.89 19.85 -6.31
CA LYS A 529 -6.11 21.02 -5.86
C LYS A 529 -6.47 21.45 -4.45
N THR A 530 -7.77 21.50 -4.17
CA THR A 530 -8.27 22.00 -2.88
C THR A 530 -8.52 20.90 -1.86
N LEU A 531 -8.58 19.64 -2.30
CA LEU A 531 -8.93 18.46 -1.48
C LEU A 531 -10.35 18.48 -0.90
N ALA A 532 -11.19 19.41 -1.37
CA ALA A 532 -12.60 19.44 -1.03
C ALA A 532 -13.32 18.20 -1.56
N VAL A 533 -14.11 17.55 -0.71
CA VAL A 533 -14.84 16.31 -1.06
C VAL A 533 -15.96 16.63 -2.05
N LEU A 534 -16.02 15.87 -3.13
CA LEU A 534 -16.98 16.11 -4.21
C LEU A 534 -18.32 15.42 -3.95
N ARG A 535 -19.41 16.14 -4.29
CA ARG A 535 -20.78 15.63 -4.23
C ARG A 535 -21.08 14.72 -5.41
N GLU A 536 -21.70 13.59 -5.13
CA GLU A 536 -22.02 12.55 -6.10
C GLU A 536 -22.72 13.13 -7.36
N GLY A 537 -22.20 12.76 -8.53
CA GLY A 537 -22.72 13.09 -9.84
C GLY A 537 -22.66 14.57 -10.22
N THR A 538 -22.06 15.44 -9.44
CA THR A 538 -22.05 16.89 -9.71
C THR A 538 -20.68 17.47 -10.01
N GLY A 539 -19.60 16.84 -9.53
CA GLY A 539 -18.25 17.37 -9.58
C GLY A 539 -18.06 18.67 -8.76
N LYS A 540 -18.96 18.99 -7.84
CA LYS A 540 -18.90 20.19 -6.99
C LYS A 540 -18.58 19.80 -5.56
N PRO A 541 -17.83 20.62 -4.81
CA PRO A 541 -17.57 20.38 -3.40
C PRO A 541 -18.84 20.22 -2.53
N ILE A 542 -18.75 19.41 -1.50
CA ILE A 542 -19.62 19.48 -0.33
C ILE A 542 -19.01 20.55 0.57
N GLY A 543 -19.74 21.64 0.80
CA GLY A 543 -19.22 22.76 1.55
C GLY A 543 -18.71 22.36 2.94
N HIS A 544 -17.56 22.89 3.32
CA HIS A 544 -16.89 22.68 4.60
C HIS A 544 -16.45 21.22 4.85
N LEU A 545 -16.12 20.47 3.80
CA LEU A 545 -15.66 19.09 3.91
C LEU A 545 -14.43 18.83 3.04
N TRP A 546 -13.34 18.40 3.67
CA TRP A 546 -12.09 17.98 3.02
C TRP A 546 -11.74 16.55 3.39
N ALA A 547 -10.87 15.94 2.62
CA ALA A 547 -10.29 14.63 2.94
C ALA A 547 -8.79 14.59 2.63
N ALA A 548 -8.05 13.79 3.39
CA ALA A 548 -6.63 13.58 3.17
C ALA A 548 -6.19 12.14 3.49
N GLY A 549 -5.00 11.78 3.03
CA GLY A 549 -4.42 10.47 3.25
C GLY A 549 -5.18 9.34 2.57
N ALA A 550 -5.26 8.19 3.22
CA ALA A 550 -5.88 7.00 2.65
C ALA A 550 -7.42 7.07 2.49
N CYS A 551 -8.06 8.09 3.04
CA CYS A 551 -9.47 8.40 2.78
C CYS A 551 -9.74 8.89 1.34
N VAL A 552 -8.71 9.42 0.66
CA VAL A 552 -8.84 10.06 -0.65
C VAL A 552 -8.69 9.03 -1.76
N GLY A 553 -9.60 9.04 -2.73
CA GLY A 553 -9.52 8.28 -3.97
C GLY A 553 -8.64 8.94 -5.04
N GLY A 554 -8.42 8.24 -6.15
CA GLY A 554 -7.66 8.76 -7.29
C GLY A 554 -6.15 8.86 -7.08
N ARG A 555 -5.61 8.32 -5.98
CA ARG A 555 -4.17 8.30 -5.68
C ARG A 555 -3.44 7.15 -6.36
N ALA A 556 -4.10 6.04 -6.52
CA ALA A 556 -3.58 4.84 -7.18
C ALA A 556 -4.71 4.17 -7.96
N ALA A 557 -4.40 3.33 -8.92
CA ALA A 557 -5.40 2.59 -9.67
C ALA A 557 -4.89 1.20 -10.02
N ASN A 558 -5.79 0.22 -10.03
CA ASN A 558 -5.55 -1.20 -10.28
C ASN A 558 -4.60 -1.85 -9.29
N GLN A 559 -3.58 -1.13 -8.85
CA GLN A 559 -2.56 -1.57 -7.90
C GLN A 559 -1.79 -0.40 -7.28
N TYR A 560 -1.13 -0.68 -6.19
CA TYR A 560 -0.20 0.23 -5.53
C TYR A 560 1.19 0.13 -6.17
N VAL A 561 1.37 0.76 -7.32
CA VAL A 561 2.69 0.89 -7.94
C VAL A 561 3.41 2.10 -7.34
N THR A 562 4.65 1.92 -6.94
CA THR A 562 5.44 2.94 -6.26
C THR A 562 6.68 3.32 -7.04
N PRO A 563 6.60 4.31 -7.93
CA PRO A 563 7.80 4.80 -8.63
C PRO A 563 8.85 5.40 -7.68
N MET A 564 8.43 5.73 -6.46
CA MET A 564 9.28 6.22 -5.37
C MET A 564 8.83 5.56 -4.07
N SER A 565 9.78 5.18 -3.22
CA SER A 565 9.48 4.56 -1.91
C SER A 565 8.64 5.47 -1.02
N GLY A 566 7.69 4.91 -0.26
CA GLY A 566 6.90 5.65 0.72
C GLY A 566 5.76 6.51 0.16
N MET A 567 5.22 6.19 -1.02
CA MET A 567 4.17 6.97 -1.69
C MET A 567 2.93 7.25 -0.82
N ASN A 568 2.42 6.26 -0.10
CA ASN A 568 1.24 6.50 0.74
C ASN A 568 1.51 7.52 1.85
N HIS A 569 2.68 7.44 2.47
CA HIS A 569 3.06 8.41 3.49
C HIS A 569 3.31 9.80 2.90
N GLY A 570 3.88 9.86 1.67
CA GLY A 570 4.01 11.11 0.93
C GLY A 570 2.66 11.76 0.64
N PHE A 571 1.66 10.98 0.26
CA PHE A 571 0.28 11.48 0.15
C PHE A 571 -0.28 11.89 1.52
N CYS A 572 -0.08 11.11 2.56
CA CYS A 572 -0.57 11.46 3.90
C CYS A 572 0.01 12.78 4.40
N LEU A 573 1.32 12.98 4.24
CA LEU A 573 1.99 14.21 4.63
C LEU A 573 1.48 15.41 3.81
N THR A 574 1.60 15.32 2.49
CA THR A 574 1.30 16.43 1.59
C THR A 574 -0.17 16.82 1.60
N LEU A 575 -1.06 15.83 1.43
CA LEU A 575 -2.50 16.11 1.41
C LEU A 575 -3.02 16.49 2.79
N GLY A 576 -2.44 15.94 3.87
CA GLY A 576 -2.76 16.36 5.24
C GLY A 576 -2.46 17.83 5.47
N LYS A 577 -1.23 18.26 5.13
CA LYS A 577 -0.82 19.68 5.21
C LYS A 577 -1.78 20.57 4.42
N LEU A 578 -1.97 20.29 3.15
CA LEU A 578 -2.82 21.11 2.27
C LEU A 578 -4.28 21.17 2.75
N ALA A 579 -4.87 20.04 3.13
CA ALA A 579 -6.24 20.01 3.65
C ALA A 579 -6.39 20.85 4.93
N GLY A 580 -5.37 20.83 5.81
CA GLY A 580 -5.34 21.66 7.01
C GLY A 580 -5.33 23.16 6.69
N GLU A 581 -4.47 23.58 5.77
CA GLU A 581 -4.39 24.96 5.30
C GLU A 581 -5.70 25.41 4.64
N HIS A 582 -6.22 24.62 3.69
CA HIS A 582 -7.45 24.94 2.95
C HIS A 582 -8.69 25.01 3.88
N ALA A 583 -8.82 24.09 4.82
CA ALA A 583 -9.92 24.12 5.78
C ALA A 583 -9.85 25.35 6.71
N ALA A 584 -8.64 25.73 7.15
CA ALA A 584 -8.45 26.92 7.98
C ALA A 584 -8.76 28.22 7.22
N GLU A 585 -8.48 28.26 5.92
CA GLU A 585 -8.70 29.42 5.05
C GLU A 585 -10.08 29.43 4.39
N GLY A 586 -10.79 28.28 4.34
CA GLY A 586 -12.08 28.13 3.67
C GLY A 586 -11.93 28.04 2.14
N VAL A 587 -10.88 27.38 1.66
CA VAL A 587 -10.61 27.15 0.24
C VAL A 587 -11.22 25.80 -0.19
N GLU A 588 -12.24 25.83 -1.09
CA GLU A 588 -12.97 24.66 -1.57
C GLU A 588 -12.81 24.41 -3.08
#